data_f85012931bc6fd70ec14392a880f0beb
#
_entry.id   f85012931bc6fd70ec14392a880f0beb
#
_cell.length_a   1.000
_cell.length_b   1.000
_cell.length_c   1.000
_cell.angle_alpha   90.00
_cell.angle_beta   90.00
_cell.angle_gamma   90.00
#
_symmetry.space_group_name_H-M   'P 1'
#
loop_
_entity.id
_entity.type
_entity.pdbx_description
1 polymer ?
#
loop_
_entity_poly.entity_id
_entity_poly.type
_entity_poly.pdbx_seq_one_letter_code
_entity_poly.pdbx_strand_id
1 'polypeptide(L)'
;MGAKVRRREKIMSKIDEVRAEMVAAMKNKDKERKDTLSMLLAALKNKAIDKREDLTEAEENEVIKKEIKQTQETKDLAPADRADIVEECEKRLAVLREFAPEEMSEEAIRKEINEVLAGLGIVTPTVKDKGKIMKELMPRVKGKADGVLVNRLVGEALVQP
;
A
#
# COMPACT_ATOMS: atom_id res chain seq x y z
N MET A 1 5.37 -34.18 -1.89
CA MET A 1 5.57 -33.52 -3.18
C MET A 1 4.45 -32.54 -3.56
N GLY A 2 3.20 -32.87 -3.32
CA GLY A 2 2.08 -31.97 -3.62
C GLY A 2 2.10 -30.65 -2.87
N ALA A 3 2.61 -30.63 -1.64
CA ALA A 3 2.68 -29.42 -0.84
C ALA A 3 3.67 -28.39 -1.38
N LYS A 4 4.75 -28.81 -2.01
CA LYS A 4 5.72 -27.89 -2.62
C LYS A 4 5.17 -27.22 -3.88
N VAL A 5 4.43 -27.96 -4.68
CA VAL A 5 3.79 -27.44 -5.89
C VAL A 5 2.73 -26.41 -5.52
N ARG A 6 1.92 -26.67 -4.50
CA ARG A 6 0.92 -25.73 -4.02
C ARG A 6 1.50 -24.43 -3.52
N ARG A 7 2.66 -24.47 -2.85
CA ARG A 7 3.33 -23.25 -2.40
C ARG A 7 3.78 -22.39 -3.58
N ARG A 8 4.30 -23.00 -4.63
CA ARG A 8 4.74 -22.28 -5.83
C ARG A 8 3.58 -21.60 -6.54
N GLU A 9 2.42 -22.25 -6.57
CA GLU A 9 1.24 -21.70 -7.19
C GLU A 9 0.62 -20.54 -6.41
N LYS A 10 0.77 -20.55 -5.09
CA LYS A 10 0.14 -19.54 -4.21
C LYS A 10 0.94 -18.26 -4.04
N ILE A 11 2.26 -18.29 -4.23
CA ILE A 11 3.10 -17.20 -3.78
C ILE A 11 3.97 -16.69 -4.91
N MET A 12 3.37 -15.88 -5.74
CA MET A 12 4.13 -15.00 -6.60
C MET A 12 4.40 -13.74 -5.79
N SER A 13 5.65 -13.51 -5.41
CA SER A 13 6.01 -12.31 -4.68
C SER A 13 5.87 -11.08 -5.58
N LYS A 14 5.75 -9.90 -4.98
CA LYS A 14 5.72 -8.66 -5.76
C LYS A 14 6.98 -8.48 -6.59
N ILE A 15 8.13 -8.92 -6.05
CA ILE A 15 9.39 -8.90 -6.81
C ILE A 15 9.26 -9.71 -8.09
N ASP A 16 8.67 -10.90 -8.00
CA ASP A 16 8.49 -11.77 -9.17
C ASP A 16 7.49 -11.18 -10.16
N GLU A 17 6.38 -10.63 -9.67
CA GLU A 17 5.37 -9.97 -10.50
C GLU A 17 5.95 -8.77 -11.24
N VAL A 18 6.66 -7.91 -10.53
CA VAL A 18 7.28 -6.72 -11.11
C VAL A 18 8.32 -7.11 -12.16
N ARG A 19 9.11 -8.13 -11.88
CA ARG A 19 10.10 -8.63 -12.83
C ARG A 19 9.44 -9.14 -14.11
N ALA A 20 8.38 -9.92 -13.98
CA ALA A 20 7.65 -10.45 -15.12
C ALA A 20 7.05 -9.33 -15.98
N GLU A 21 6.47 -8.33 -15.35
CA GLU A 21 5.89 -7.18 -16.05
C GLU A 21 6.96 -6.30 -16.69
N MET A 22 8.13 -6.19 -16.06
CA MET A 22 9.27 -5.48 -16.65
C MET A 22 9.74 -6.17 -17.93
N VAL A 23 9.85 -7.49 -17.92
CA VAL A 23 10.21 -8.27 -19.11
C VAL A 23 9.16 -8.07 -20.20
N ALA A 24 7.88 -8.12 -19.86
CA ALA A 24 6.80 -7.87 -20.81
C ALA A 24 6.89 -6.47 -21.42
N ALA A 25 7.17 -5.46 -20.60
CA ALA A 25 7.36 -4.09 -21.09
C ALA A 25 8.54 -3.97 -22.06
N MET A 26 9.62 -4.67 -21.77
CA MET A 26 10.79 -4.73 -22.68
C MET A 26 10.41 -5.34 -24.02
N LYS A 27 9.66 -6.45 -24.02
CA LYS A 27 9.20 -7.11 -25.24
C LYS A 27 8.27 -6.22 -26.05
N ASN A 28 7.42 -5.45 -25.36
CA ASN A 28 6.47 -4.54 -25.99
C ASN A 28 7.10 -3.20 -26.38
N LYS A 29 8.39 -3.02 -26.09
CA LYS A 29 9.13 -1.78 -26.35
C LYS A 29 8.52 -0.57 -25.62
N ASP A 30 7.89 -0.81 -24.49
CA ASP A 30 7.34 0.23 -23.63
C ASP A 30 8.41 0.68 -22.63
N LYS A 31 9.22 1.63 -23.06
CA LYS A 31 10.35 2.11 -22.29
C LYS A 31 9.95 2.76 -20.96
N GLU A 32 8.92 3.59 -20.98
CA GLU A 32 8.46 4.30 -19.80
C GLU A 32 7.99 3.34 -18.72
N ARG A 33 7.19 2.36 -19.11
CA ARG A 33 6.71 1.32 -18.20
C ARG A 33 7.88 0.48 -17.67
N LYS A 34 8.79 0.07 -18.55
CA LYS A 34 9.97 -0.69 -18.15
C LYS A 34 10.82 0.09 -17.14
N ASP A 35 11.05 1.38 -17.36
CA ASP A 35 11.86 2.20 -16.47
C ASP A 35 11.22 2.34 -15.09
N THR A 36 9.91 2.53 -15.02
CA THR A 36 9.19 2.59 -13.75
C THR A 36 9.27 1.26 -13.01
N LEU A 37 9.05 0.15 -13.70
CA LEU A 37 9.12 -1.19 -13.11
C LEU A 37 10.53 -1.54 -12.65
N SER A 38 11.55 -1.13 -13.40
CA SER A 38 12.95 -1.31 -13.02
C SER A 38 13.27 -0.57 -11.71
N MET A 39 12.77 0.64 -11.58
CA MET A 39 12.96 1.45 -10.38
C MET A 39 12.27 0.81 -9.17
N LEU A 40 11.05 0.34 -9.34
CA LEU A 40 10.30 -0.35 -8.28
C LEU A 40 11.00 -1.65 -7.88
N LEU A 41 11.45 -2.43 -8.86
CA LEU A 41 12.17 -3.68 -8.60
C LEU A 41 13.44 -3.42 -7.79
N ALA A 42 14.19 -2.39 -8.15
CA ALA A 42 15.40 -2.00 -7.41
C ALA A 42 15.08 -1.63 -5.96
N ALA A 43 14.00 -0.88 -5.73
CA ALA A 43 13.58 -0.50 -4.38
C ALA A 43 13.22 -1.73 -3.54
N LEU A 44 12.48 -2.67 -4.12
CA LEU A 44 12.10 -3.91 -3.45
C LEU A 44 13.33 -4.77 -3.13
N LYS A 45 14.22 -4.92 -4.09
CA LYS A 45 15.45 -5.70 -3.90
C LYS A 45 16.35 -5.09 -2.84
N ASN A 46 16.51 -3.78 -2.84
CA ASN A 46 17.33 -3.08 -1.86
C ASN A 46 16.80 -3.32 -0.44
N LYS A 47 15.50 -3.26 -0.26
CA LYS A 47 14.89 -3.54 1.04
C LYS A 47 15.12 -4.99 1.49
N ALA A 48 15.01 -5.94 0.56
CA ALA A 48 15.27 -7.34 0.85
C ALA A 48 16.74 -7.58 1.23
N ILE A 49 17.66 -6.91 0.54
CA ILE A 49 19.10 -6.98 0.86
C ILE A 49 19.38 -6.41 2.25
N ASP A 50 18.81 -5.27 2.58
CA ASP A 50 18.97 -4.64 3.88
C ASP A 50 18.43 -5.53 5.01
N LYS A 51 17.30 -6.17 4.76
CA LYS A 51 16.70 -7.12 5.70
C LYS A 51 17.45 -8.44 5.79
N ARG A 52 18.15 -8.81 4.73
CA ARG A 52 18.83 -10.11 4.54
C ARG A 52 17.88 -11.31 4.50
N GLU A 53 16.65 -11.07 4.13
CA GLU A 53 15.61 -12.07 4.00
C GLU A 53 14.64 -11.64 2.89
N ASP A 54 13.80 -12.57 2.50
CA ASP A 54 12.70 -12.24 1.60
C ASP A 54 11.72 -11.30 2.31
N LEU A 55 11.15 -10.38 1.55
CA LEU A 55 10.16 -9.46 2.09
C LEU A 55 8.83 -10.16 2.34
N THR A 56 8.16 -9.78 3.41
CA THR A 56 6.77 -10.16 3.61
C THR A 56 5.89 -9.32 2.69
N GLU A 57 4.66 -9.75 2.45
CA GLU A 57 3.71 -8.98 1.65
C GLU A 57 3.51 -7.57 2.21
N ALA A 58 3.42 -7.43 3.53
CA ALA A 58 3.29 -6.13 4.18
C ALA A 58 4.49 -5.23 3.88
N GLU A 59 5.70 -5.78 3.91
CA GLU A 59 6.91 -5.01 3.60
C GLU A 59 6.98 -4.62 2.13
N GLU A 60 6.57 -5.51 1.23
CA GLU A 60 6.48 -5.18 -0.19
C GLU A 60 5.50 -4.04 -0.42
N ASN A 61 4.35 -4.08 0.23
CA ASN A 61 3.34 -3.04 0.13
C ASN A 61 3.82 -1.70 0.69
N GLU A 62 4.61 -1.71 1.75
CA GLU A 62 5.23 -0.49 2.29
C GLU A 62 6.17 0.17 1.28
N VAL A 63 6.97 -0.63 0.58
CA VAL A 63 7.89 -0.11 -0.46
C VAL A 63 7.08 0.52 -1.59
N ILE A 64 6.03 -0.15 -2.05
CA ILE A 64 5.18 0.36 -3.13
C ILE A 64 4.51 1.67 -2.72
N LYS A 65 3.97 1.75 -1.53
CA LYS A 65 3.34 2.96 -1.00
C LYS A 65 4.33 4.11 -0.89
N LYS A 66 5.55 3.83 -0.47
CA LYS A 66 6.60 4.83 -0.37
C LYS A 66 6.96 5.39 -1.75
N GLU A 67 7.09 4.52 -2.75
CA GLU A 67 7.37 4.94 -4.13
C GLU A 67 6.23 5.81 -4.68
N ILE A 68 4.99 5.44 -4.42
CA ILE A 68 3.82 6.22 -4.81
C ILE A 68 3.86 7.59 -4.15
N LYS A 69 4.12 7.64 -2.86
CA LYS A 69 4.19 8.89 -2.11
C LYS A 69 5.27 9.82 -2.63
N GLN A 70 6.47 9.28 -2.86
CA GLN A 70 7.60 10.06 -3.39
C GLN A 70 7.29 10.60 -4.78
N THR A 71 6.67 9.79 -5.62
CA THR A 71 6.29 10.22 -6.97
C THR A 71 5.22 11.30 -6.92
N GLN A 72 4.24 11.16 -6.03
CA GLN A 72 3.20 12.17 -5.84
C GLN A 72 3.79 13.49 -5.35
N GLU A 73 4.73 13.43 -4.41
CA GLU A 73 5.44 14.61 -3.91
C GLU A 73 6.22 15.31 -5.03
N THR A 74 6.91 14.54 -5.87
CA THR A 74 7.63 15.08 -7.01
C THR A 74 6.68 15.80 -7.97
N LYS A 75 5.52 15.20 -8.22
CA LYS A 75 4.49 15.80 -9.07
C LYS A 75 3.98 17.12 -8.48
N ASP A 76 3.67 17.10 -7.18
CA ASP A 76 3.11 18.26 -6.49
C ASP A 76 4.10 19.45 -6.40
N LEU A 77 5.39 19.13 -6.34
CA LEU A 77 6.46 20.13 -6.26
C LEU A 77 6.98 20.57 -7.63
N ALA A 78 6.46 19.99 -8.72
CA ALA A 78 6.92 20.35 -10.06
C ALA A 78 6.58 21.81 -10.37
N PRO A 79 7.54 22.57 -10.95
CA PRO A 79 7.26 23.94 -11.36
C PRO A 79 6.14 24.03 -12.38
N ALA A 80 5.40 25.13 -12.38
CA ALA A 80 4.24 25.33 -13.26
C ALA A 80 4.58 25.23 -14.76
N ASP A 81 5.83 25.54 -15.13
CA ASP A 81 6.32 25.46 -16.50
C ASP A 81 6.89 24.07 -16.87
N ARG A 82 6.84 23.12 -15.97
CA ARG A 82 7.37 21.76 -16.17
C ARG A 82 6.25 20.73 -16.23
N ALA A 83 5.36 20.91 -17.19
CA ALA A 83 4.27 19.95 -17.44
C ALA A 83 4.79 18.55 -17.79
N ASP A 84 6.00 18.46 -18.34
CA ASP A 84 6.67 17.20 -18.65
C ASP A 84 6.92 16.35 -17.40
N ILE A 85 7.31 16.99 -16.30
CA ILE A 85 7.53 16.32 -15.01
C ILE A 85 6.19 15.76 -14.48
N VAL A 86 5.14 16.57 -14.53
CA VAL A 86 3.80 16.19 -14.08
C VAL A 86 3.31 14.98 -14.86
N GLU A 87 3.42 15.01 -16.18
CA GLU A 87 3.00 13.93 -17.06
C GLU A 87 3.77 12.64 -16.78
N GLU A 88 5.08 12.73 -16.63
CA GLU A 88 5.93 11.58 -16.31
C GLU A 88 5.54 10.97 -14.97
N CYS A 89 5.31 11.80 -13.95
CA CYS A 89 4.88 11.34 -12.63
C CYS A 89 3.50 10.66 -12.68
N GLU A 90 2.57 11.20 -13.45
CA GLU A 90 1.25 10.59 -13.62
C GLU A 90 1.35 9.20 -14.24
N LYS A 91 2.20 9.03 -15.25
CA LYS A 91 2.43 7.72 -15.87
C LYS A 91 3.06 6.74 -14.88
N ARG A 92 4.04 7.18 -14.10
CA ARG A 92 4.66 6.36 -13.06
C ARG A 92 3.66 5.96 -11.99
N LEU A 93 2.83 6.89 -11.54
CA LEU A 93 1.80 6.61 -10.55
C LEU A 93 0.81 5.55 -11.05
N ALA A 94 0.41 5.63 -12.31
CA ALA A 94 -0.49 4.65 -12.88
C ALA A 94 0.11 3.24 -12.83
N VAL A 95 1.38 3.09 -13.17
CA VAL A 95 2.09 1.81 -13.12
C VAL A 95 2.24 1.31 -11.68
N LEU A 96 2.67 2.18 -10.77
CA LEU A 96 2.88 1.83 -9.37
C LEU A 96 1.59 1.37 -8.70
N ARG A 97 0.47 2.01 -9.02
CA ARG A 97 -0.84 1.66 -8.46
C ARG A 97 -1.33 0.27 -8.88
N GLU A 98 -0.85 -0.25 -9.99
CA GLU A 98 -1.17 -1.63 -10.41
C GLU A 98 -0.68 -2.66 -9.38
N PHE A 99 0.40 -2.35 -8.66
CA PHE A 99 1.00 -3.25 -7.68
C PHE A 99 0.64 -2.87 -6.24
N ALA A 100 0.03 -1.71 -6.03
CA ALA A 100 -0.39 -1.28 -4.72
C ALA A 100 -1.50 -2.19 -4.20
N PRO A 101 -1.54 -2.44 -2.86
CA PRO A 101 -2.64 -3.18 -2.30
C PRO A 101 -3.94 -2.39 -2.50
N GLU A 102 -5.03 -3.11 -2.68
CA GLU A 102 -6.33 -2.49 -2.75
C GLU A 102 -6.60 -1.78 -1.44
N GLU A 103 -6.83 -0.47 -1.48
CA GLU A 103 -7.13 0.29 -0.28
C GLU A 103 -8.55 0.00 0.18
N MET A 104 -8.70 -0.11 1.49
CA MET A 104 -10.01 -0.32 2.09
C MET A 104 -10.90 0.92 1.87
N SER A 105 -12.14 0.68 1.48
CA SER A 105 -13.13 1.74 1.38
C SER A 105 -13.49 2.26 2.78
N GLU A 106 -14.11 3.44 2.85
CA GLU A 106 -14.61 3.97 4.12
C GLU A 106 -15.58 3.00 4.79
N GLU A 107 -16.44 2.37 4.00
CA GLU A 107 -17.39 1.37 4.51
C GLU A 107 -16.69 0.17 5.12
N ALA A 108 -15.65 -0.33 4.47
CA ALA A 108 -14.86 -1.44 4.97
C ALA A 108 -14.14 -1.07 6.27
N ILE A 109 -13.60 0.14 6.36
CA ILE A 109 -12.96 0.63 7.59
C ILE A 109 -13.98 0.77 8.71
N ARG A 110 -15.15 1.32 8.44
CA ARG A 110 -16.23 1.45 9.43
C ARG A 110 -16.68 0.10 9.96
N LYS A 111 -16.74 -0.89 9.09
CA LYS A 111 -17.06 -2.27 9.47
C LYS A 111 -16.03 -2.80 10.46
N GLU A 112 -14.75 -2.60 10.18
CA GLU A 112 -13.67 -3.01 11.08
C GLU A 112 -13.76 -2.28 12.43
N ILE A 113 -14.08 -0.98 12.42
CA ILE A 113 -14.28 -0.21 13.64
C ILE A 113 -15.42 -0.81 14.46
N ASN A 114 -16.55 -1.12 13.83
CA ASN A 114 -17.70 -1.72 14.50
C ASN A 114 -17.36 -3.08 15.11
N GLU A 115 -16.59 -3.89 14.41
CA GLU A 115 -16.15 -5.19 14.91
C GLU A 115 -15.23 -5.04 16.12
N VAL A 116 -14.34 -4.05 16.10
CA VAL A 116 -13.45 -3.74 17.23
C VAL A 116 -14.27 -3.29 18.44
N LEU A 117 -15.24 -2.40 18.22
CA LEU A 117 -16.12 -1.92 19.29
C LEU A 117 -16.91 -3.07 19.91
N ALA A 118 -17.45 -3.95 19.11
CA ALA A 118 -18.19 -5.12 19.57
C ALA A 118 -17.27 -6.04 20.39
N GLY A 119 -16.05 -6.28 19.91
CA GLY A 119 -15.07 -7.12 20.59
C GLY A 119 -14.62 -6.54 21.93
N LEU A 120 -14.57 -5.21 22.05
CA LEU A 120 -14.22 -4.54 23.29
C LEU A 120 -15.42 -4.30 24.22
N GLY A 121 -16.62 -4.62 23.74
CA GLY A 121 -17.85 -4.39 24.52
C GLY A 121 -18.20 -2.91 24.67
N ILE A 122 -17.72 -2.07 23.78
CA ILE A 122 -17.97 -0.62 23.81
C ILE A 122 -19.22 -0.30 22.98
N VAL A 123 -20.27 0.18 23.63
CA VAL A 123 -21.51 0.57 22.97
C VAL A 123 -21.49 2.04 22.59
N THR A 124 -20.96 2.87 23.49
CA THR A 124 -20.90 4.32 23.31
C THR A 124 -19.45 4.77 23.42
N PRO A 125 -18.68 4.75 22.31
CA PRO A 125 -17.26 5.09 22.35
C PRO A 125 -17.08 6.59 22.64
N THR A 126 -16.11 6.90 23.50
CA THR A 126 -15.74 8.27 23.84
C THR A 126 -14.27 8.50 23.49
N VAL A 127 -13.82 9.75 23.60
CA VAL A 127 -12.43 10.14 23.37
C VAL A 127 -11.47 9.29 24.22
N LYS A 128 -11.88 8.89 25.41
CA LYS A 128 -11.08 8.03 26.29
C LYS A 128 -10.86 6.64 25.73
N ASP A 129 -11.78 6.17 24.90
CA ASP A 129 -11.70 4.84 24.29
C ASP A 129 -10.86 4.81 23.01
N LYS A 130 -10.51 5.98 22.46
CA LYS A 130 -9.77 6.09 21.20
C LYS A 130 -8.49 5.26 21.19
N GLY A 131 -7.70 5.32 22.24
CA GLY A 131 -6.46 4.58 22.35
C GLY A 131 -6.65 3.06 22.28
N LYS A 132 -7.68 2.56 22.96
CA LYS A 132 -8.03 1.14 22.95
C LYS A 132 -8.51 0.69 21.56
N ILE A 133 -9.36 1.52 20.96
CA ILE A 133 -9.91 1.26 19.63
C ILE A 133 -8.77 1.19 18.60
N MET A 134 -7.89 2.20 18.61
CA MET A 134 -6.76 2.26 17.68
C MET A 134 -5.81 1.07 17.86
N LYS A 135 -5.55 0.66 19.10
CA LYS A 135 -4.68 -0.48 19.39
C LYS A 135 -5.20 -1.78 18.74
N GLU A 136 -6.50 -2.02 18.80
CA GLU A 136 -7.11 -3.20 18.23
C GLU A 136 -7.36 -3.07 16.72
N LEU A 137 -7.62 -1.85 16.26
CA LEU A 137 -7.93 -1.57 14.85
C LEU A 137 -6.69 -1.59 13.96
N MET A 138 -5.58 -1.02 14.42
CA MET A 138 -4.38 -0.89 13.59
C MET A 138 -3.89 -2.19 12.97
N PRO A 139 -3.82 -3.32 13.69
CA PRO A 139 -3.42 -4.58 13.07
C PRO A 139 -4.33 -5.03 11.93
N ARG A 140 -5.61 -4.63 11.98
CA ARG A 140 -6.60 -5.00 10.96
C ARG A 140 -6.50 -4.17 9.69
N VAL A 141 -6.09 -2.91 9.81
CA VAL A 141 -6.08 -1.95 8.70
C VAL A 141 -4.68 -1.52 8.25
N LYS A 142 -3.65 -1.85 9.01
CA LYS A 142 -2.27 -1.47 8.69
C LYS A 142 -1.87 -2.03 7.33
N GLY A 143 -1.36 -1.15 6.48
CA GLY A 143 -0.99 -1.53 5.13
C GLY A 143 -2.15 -1.62 4.15
N LYS A 144 -3.41 -1.58 4.62
CA LYS A 144 -4.61 -1.71 3.79
C LYS A 144 -5.42 -0.42 3.70
N ALA A 145 -5.24 0.49 4.64
CA ALA A 145 -5.98 1.74 4.68
C ALA A 145 -5.05 2.91 5.01
N ASP A 146 -5.43 4.09 4.51
CA ASP A 146 -4.72 5.33 4.83
C ASP A 146 -4.93 5.67 6.32
N GLY A 147 -3.83 5.88 7.03
CA GLY A 147 -3.86 6.22 8.46
C GLY A 147 -4.65 7.49 8.78
N VAL A 148 -4.58 8.49 7.92
CA VAL A 148 -5.34 9.73 8.08
C VAL A 148 -6.84 9.46 8.00
N LEU A 149 -7.25 8.67 7.02
CA LEU A 149 -8.65 8.29 6.84
C LEU A 149 -9.15 7.46 8.03
N VAL A 150 -8.37 6.48 8.47
CA VAL A 150 -8.70 5.65 9.63
C VAL A 150 -8.91 6.52 10.87
N ASN A 151 -7.97 7.45 11.11
CA ASN A 151 -8.04 8.36 12.27
C ASN A 151 -9.30 9.23 12.21
N ARG A 152 -9.63 9.75 11.05
CA ARG A 152 -10.85 10.55 10.84
C ARG A 152 -12.11 9.72 11.14
N LEU A 153 -12.19 8.51 10.60
CA LEU A 153 -13.37 7.65 10.79
C LEU A 153 -13.52 7.19 12.24
N VAL A 154 -12.42 6.92 12.92
CA VAL A 154 -12.47 6.62 14.36
C VAL A 154 -12.98 7.83 15.13
N GLY A 155 -12.48 9.03 14.80
CA GLY A 155 -12.96 10.27 15.41
C GLY A 155 -14.46 10.50 15.21
N GLU A 156 -14.96 10.21 14.00
CA GLU A 156 -16.40 10.33 13.71
C GLU A 156 -17.24 9.33 14.49
N ALA A 157 -16.69 8.15 14.79
CA ALA A 157 -17.39 7.11 15.54
C ALA A 157 -17.49 7.43 17.04
N LEU A 158 -16.64 8.34 17.55
CA LEU A 158 -16.65 8.72 18.95
C LEU A 158 -17.83 9.64 19.26
N VAL A 159 -18.48 9.36 20.38
CA VAL A 159 -19.57 10.22 20.85
C VAL A 159 -18.93 11.37 21.63
N GLN A 160 -19.32 12.59 21.27
CA GLN A 160 -18.85 13.76 21.97
C GLN A 160 -19.54 13.86 23.34
N PRO A 161 -18.78 14.19 24.40
CA PRO A 161 -19.36 14.35 25.72
C PRO A 161 -20.31 15.53 25.77
#